data_d8e0188e8721fd8b1fe00559185f609b
#
_entry.id   d8e0188e8721fd8b1fe00559185f609b
#
_cell.length_a   1.000
_cell.length_b   1.000
_cell.length_c   1.000
_cell.angle_alpha   90.00
_cell.angle_beta   90.00
_cell.angle_gamma   90.00
#
_symmetry.space_group_name_H-M   'P 1'
#
loop_
_entity.id
_entity.type
_entity.pdbx_description
1 polymer ?
#
loop_
_entity_poly.entity_id
_entity_poly.type
_entity_poly.pdbx_seq_one_letter_code
_entity_poly.pdbx_strand_id
1 'polypeptide(L)'
;QLYNRIFVSLGENYGVDDLRSLVDHIAERTSGDNQTFRETMGDLFYYLSYQQDGRCKEAEKYLCDNYILSRPDIWAGPSDSLKVVGFAKTMSDLLSRSMPGSHVPNVSVRGVYGRGSFSEDSKFSAKRYRLDKLRGSDTYVMFYYRGCSLCKEYMEAAGDLLSSGRKILFVSVSADEQPNLEELLDKFDLTSLPFVLRIGRHGEVLERYVDFRRLKASAGK
;
A
#
# COMPACT_ATOMS: atom_id res chain seq x y z
N GLN A 1 -6.13 -0.93 21.76
CA GLN A 1 -7.59 -0.96 21.92
C GLN A 1 -8.26 0.39 21.57
N LEU A 2 -7.66 1.57 21.93
CA LEU A 2 -8.25 2.89 21.65
C LEU A 2 -8.40 3.13 20.14
N TYR A 3 -7.32 2.98 19.39
CA TYR A 3 -7.35 3.22 17.93
C TYR A 3 -8.31 2.29 17.21
N ASN A 4 -8.40 1.02 17.59
CA ASN A 4 -9.40 0.10 17.03
C ASN A 4 -10.82 0.65 17.19
N ARG A 5 -11.16 1.22 18.35
CA ARG A 5 -12.49 1.84 18.56
C ARG A 5 -12.71 3.07 17.69
N ILE A 6 -11.69 3.92 17.55
CA ILE A 6 -11.75 5.10 16.68
C ILE A 6 -11.97 4.66 15.24
N PHE A 7 -11.21 3.68 14.74
CA PHE A 7 -11.36 3.18 13.38
C PHE A 7 -12.71 2.50 13.14
N VAL A 8 -13.22 1.74 14.11
CA VAL A 8 -14.57 1.18 14.05
C VAL A 8 -15.63 2.29 13.98
N SER A 9 -15.44 3.42 14.70
CA SER A 9 -16.38 4.55 14.68
C SER A 9 -16.40 5.31 13.37
N LEU A 10 -15.33 5.23 12.54
CA LEU A 10 -15.32 5.80 11.18
C LEU A 10 -16.23 5.03 10.21
N GLY A 11 -16.64 3.80 10.59
CA GLY A 11 -17.43 2.93 9.71
C GLY A 11 -16.60 2.31 8.58
N GLU A 12 -17.26 1.64 7.63
CA GLU A 12 -16.55 0.95 6.53
C GLU A 12 -16.17 1.89 5.37
N ASN A 13 -16.83 3.03 5.26
CA ASN A 13 -16.77 3.93 4.10
C ASN A 13 -15.79 5.12 4.25
N TYR A 14 -14.94 5.14 5.29
CA TYR A 14 -13.96 6.21 5.43
C TYR A 14 -12.93 6.22 4.28
N GLY A 15 -12.50 7.42 3.90
CA GLY A 15 -11.44 7.64 2.90
C GLY A 15 -10.08 7.92 3.52
N VAL A 16 -9.08 8.16 2.67
CA VAL A 16 -7.74 8.61 3.10
C VAL A 16 -7.81 9.98 3.78
N ASP A 17 -8.65 10.88 3.27
CA ASP A 17 -8.79 12.24 3.82
C ASP A 17 -9.44 12.25 5.19
N ASP A 18 -10.35 11.31 5.48
CA ASP A 18 -10.90 11.13 6.82
C ASP A 18 -9.82 10.71 7.83
N LEU A 19 -8.90 9.82 7.40
CA LEU A 19 -7.78 9.38 8.22
C LEU A 19 -6.75 10.50 8.43
N ARG A 20 -6.46 11.30 7.40
CA ARG A 20 -5.59 12.48 7.54
C ARG A 20 -6.18 13.49 8.51
N SER A 21 -7.47 13.79 8.38
CA SER A 21 -8.19 14.66 9.30
C SER A 21 -8.17 14.13 10.74
N LEU A 22 -8.25 12.82 10.91
CA LEU A 22 -8.11 12.19 12.24
C LEU A 22 -6.70 12.38 12.80
N VAL A 23 -5.66 12.20 11.98
CA VAL A 23 -4.25 12.45 12.37
C VAL A 23 -4.07 13.90 12.80
N ASP A 24 -4.58 14.86 12.00
CA ASP A 24 -4.52 16.30 12.30
C ASP A 24 -5.22 16.63 13.61
N HIS A 25 -6.42 16.10 13.83
CA HIS A 25 -7.18 16.32 15.04
C HIS A 25 -6.46 15.78 16.30
N ILE A 26 -5.88 14.59 16.22
CA ILE A 26 -5.10 14.01 17.33
C ILE A 26 -3.85 14.87 17.59
N ALA A 27 -3.14 15.29 16.55
CA ALA A 27 -1.97 16.15 16.67
C ALA A 27 -2.32 17.49 17.34
N GLU A 28 -3.40 18.14 16.92
CA GLU A 28 -3.88 19.38 17.52
C GLU A 28 -4.21 19.21 19.02
N ARG A 29 -4.96 18.17 19.36
CA ARG A 29 -5.39 17.89 20.74
C ARG A 29 -4.23 17.60 21.69
N THR A 30 -3.11 17.14 21.18
CA THR A 30 -1.92 16.78 21.97
C THR A 30 -0.80 17.82 21.92
N SER A 31 -0.94 18.86 21.09
CA SER A 31 0.09 19.88 20.82
C SER A 31 0.51 20.72 22.03
N GLY A 32 -0.30 20.74 23.10
CA GLY A 32 -0.04 21.53 24.31
C GLY A 32 1.10 20.99 25.20
N ASP A 33 1.49 19.72 25.04
CA ASP A 33 2.58 19.08 25.77
C ASP A 33 3.39 18.15 24.85
N ASN A 34 4.69 18.44 24.73
CA ASN A 34 5.58 17.70 23.84
C ASN A 34 5.72 16.21 24.21
N GLN A 35 5.60 15.84 25.48
CA GLN A 35 5.66 14.45 25.89
C GLN A 35 4.41 13.71 25.43
N THR A 36 3.24 14.24 25.76
CA THR A 36 1.93 13.69 25.34
C THR A 36 1.85 13.59 23.81
N PHE A 37 2.32 14.60 23.11
CA PHE A 37 2.38 14.60 21.63
C PHE A 37 3.22 13.44 21.10
N ARG A 38 4.47 13.28 21.60
CA ARG A 38 5.37 12.19 21.15
C ARG A 38 4.78 10.82 21.42
N GLU A 39 4.26 10.60 22.64
CA GLU A 39 3.66 9.32 23.01
C GLU A 39 2.46 9.00 22.13
N THR A 40 1.53 9.93 21.97
CA THR A 40 0.30 9.70 21.21
C THR A 40 0.56 9.54 19.70
N MET A 41 1.38 10.42 19.12
CA MET A 41 1.69 10.33 17.69
C MET A 41 2.58 9.13 17.37
N GLY A 42 3.48 8.75 18.26
CA GLY A 42 4.28 7.54 18.14
C GLY A 42 3.42 6.27 18.18
N ASP A 43 2.50 6.18 19.12
CA ASP A 43 1.55 5.07 19.23
C ASP A 43 0.65 4.97 17.98
N LEU A 44 0.15 6.12 17.50
CA LEU A 44 -0.67 6.15 16.27
C LEU A 44 0.15 5.71 15.05
N PHE A 45 1.40 6.15 14.95
CA PHE A 45 2.32 5.73 13.89
C PHE A 45 2.52 4.20 13.90
N TYR A 46 2.85 3.62 15.06
CA TYR A 46 2.98 2.17 15.17
C TYR A 46 1.67 1.45 14.86
N TYR A 47 0.54 1.97 15.32
CA TYR A 47 -0.76 1.38 14.99
C TYR A 47 -0.99 1.34 13.47
N LEU A 48 -0.77 2.45 12.76
CA LEU A 48 -0.94 2.53 11.32
C LEU A 48 0.02 1.61 10.56
N SER A 49 1.28 1.49 11.03
CA SER A 49 2.29 0.66 10.38
C SER A 49 1.94 -0.83 10.37
N TYR A 50 1.19 -1.31 11.36
CA TYR A 50 0.72 -2.69 11.41
C TYR A 50 -0.54 -2.95 10.56
N GLN A 51 -1.22 -1.91 10.08
CA GLN A 51 -2.39 -2.09 9.24
C GLN A 51 -1.99 -2.45 7.80
N GLN A 52 -2.72 -3.41 7.20
CA GLN A 52 -2.53 -3.79 5.79
C GLN A 52 -3.46 -3.01 4.85
N ASP A 53 -4.32 -2.16 5.38
CA ASP A 53 -5.21 -1.31 4.60
C ASP A 53 -4.42 -0.17 3.94
N GLY A 54 -4.52 -0.07 2.63
CA GLY A 54 -3.81 0.96 1.86
C GLY A 54 -4.13 2.39 2.29
N ARG A 55 -5.35 2.64 2.80
CA ARG A 55 -5.73 3.94 3.36
C ARG A 55 -4.93 4.27 4.61
N CYS A 56 -4.66 3.26 5.44
CA CYS A 56 -3.80 3.39 6.62
C CYS A 56 -2.34 3.66 6.21
N LYS A 57 -1.85 3.04 5.12
CA LYS A 57 -0.52 3.30 4.58
C LYS A 57 -0.35 4.75 4.09
N GLU A 58 -1.37 5.29 3.42
CA GLU A 58 -1.36 6.70 3.03
C GLU A 58 -1.42 7.65 4.24
N ALA A 59 -2.21 7.32 5.28
CA ALA A 59 -2.25 8.08 6.52
C ALA A 59 -0.95 7.96 7.33
N GLU A 60 -0.31 6.78 7.34
CA GLU A 60 1.00 6.56 7.95
C GLU A 60 2.06 7.46 7.32
N LYS A 61 2.12 7.51 5.97
CA LYS A 61 3.03 8.42 5.28
C LYS A 61 2.77 9.88 5.65
N TYR A 62 1.51 10.28 5.64
CA TYR A 62 1.10 11.63 6.02
C TYR A 62 1.56 11.99 7.43
N LEU A 63 1.35 11.10 8.40
CA LEU A 63 1.79 11.28 9.77
C LEU A 63 3.32 11.39 9.88
N CYS A 64 4.06 10.49 9.21
CA CYS A 64 5.53 10.53 9.18
C CYS A 64 6.04 11.89 8.69
N ASP A 65 5.55 12.34 7.55
CA ASP A 65 6.07 13.54 6.88
C ASP A 65 5.70 14.82 7.62
N ASN A 66 4.46 14.93 8.11
CA ASN A 66 3.93 16.18 8.66
C ASN A 66 4.12 16.33 10.19
N TYR A 67 4.26 15.23 10.92
CA TYR A 67 4.23 15.27 12.40
C TYR A 67 5.44 14.63 13.07
N ILE A 68 6.21 13.80 12.37
CA ILE A 68 7.44 13.22 12.92
C ILE A 68 8.67 13.87 12.28
N LEU A 69 8.83 13.74 10.97
CA LEU A 69 10.04 14.17 10.27
C LEU A 69 10.14 15.69 10.10
N SER A 70 9.01 16.38 10.02
CA SER A 70 8.95 17.85 9.94
C SER A 70 9.12 18.56 11.29
N ARG A 71 9.12 17.83 12.41
CA ARG A 71 9.14 18.39 13.76
C ARG A 71 10.35 17.94 14.58
N PRO A 72 11.59 18.18 14.11
CA PRO A 72 12.80 17.82 14.85
C PRO A 72 12.89 18.54 16.21
N ASP A 73 12.25 19.68 16.36
CA ASP A 73 12.13 20.44 17.60
C ASP A 73 11.44 19.63 18.73
N ILE A 74 10.45 18.81 18.37
CA ILE A 74 9.71 17.97 19.31
C ILE A 74 10.40 16.61 19.52
N TRP A 75 10.92 16.01 18.44
CA TRP A 75 11.43 14.64 18.45
C TRP A 75 12.91 14.53 18.80
N ALA A 76 13.68 15.63 18.82
CA ALA A 76 15.05 15.62 19.32
C ALA A 76 15.07 15.51 20.84
N GLY A 77 15.74 14.51 21.39
CA GLY A 77 15.87 14.36 22.84
C GLY A 77 15.95 12.91 23.30
N PRO A 78 14.90 12.36 23.94
CA PRO A 78 14.95 11.00 24.50
C PRO A 78 15.29 9.93 23.48
N SER A 79 16.08 8.94 23.88
CA SER A 79 16.54 7.85 22.99
C SER A 79 15.43 7.11 22.26
N ASP A 80 14.23 6.98 22.88
CA ASP A 80 13.08 6.32 22.28
C ASP A 80 12.46 7.16 21.16
N SER A 81 12.49 8.49 21.28
CA SER A 81 12.09 9.39 20.18
C SER A 81 12.97 9.22 18.95
N LEU A 82 14.28 9.00 19.12
CA LEU A 82 15.21 8.77 18.00
C LEU A 82 14.90 7.46 17.26
N LYS A 83 14.44 6.43 17.97
CA LYS A 83 13.99 5.17 17.35
C LYS A 83 12.74 5.38 16.50
N VAL A 84 11.76 6.13 17.02
CA VAL A 84 10.54 6.49 16.27
C VAL A 84 10.90 7.27 15.01
N VAL A 85 11.75 8.29 15.12
CA VAL A 85 12.20 9.09 13.97
C VAL A 85 12.93 8.22 12.94
N GLY A 86 13.84 7.34 13.37
CA GLY A 86 14.56 6.43 12.47
C GLY A 86 13.61 5.50 11.72
N PHE A 87 12.63 4.92 12.42
CA PHE A 87 11.62 4.05 11.81
C PHE A 87 10.69 4.85 10.89
N ALA A 88 10.22 6.03 11.29
CA ALA A 88 9.39 6.90 10.47
C ALA A 88 10.09 7.32 9.18
N LYS A 89 11.41 7.59 9.22
CA LYS A 89 12.20 7.86 8.01
C LYS A 89 12.20 6.67 7.06
N THR A 90 12.48 5.47 7.57
CA THR A 90 12.46 4.25 6.78
C THR A 90 11.09 4.00 6.14
N MET A 91 10.01 4.20 6.91
CA MET A 91 8.64 4.02 6.42
C MET A 91 8.26 5.10 5.41
N SER A 92 8.62 6.36 5.63
CA SER A 92 8.37 7.43 4.67
C SER A 92 9.09 7.19 3.34
N ASP A 93 10.35 6.75 3.38
CA ASP A 93 11.12 6.39 2.17
C ASP A 93 10.44 5.22 1.41
N LEU A 94 10.05 4.18 2.15
CA LEU A 94 9.35 3.02 1.59
C LEU A 94 8.01 3.40 0.96
N LEU A 95 7.18 4.14 1.71
CA LEU A 95 5.86 4.59 1.30
C LEU A 95 5.90 5.71 0.23
N SER A 96 7.08 6.24 -0.10
CA SER A 96 7.28 7.16 -1.22
C SER A 96 7.42 6.45 -2.57
N ARG A 97 7.56 5.12 -2.55
CA ARG A 97 7.69 4.33 -3.77
C ARG A 97 6.35 4.24 -4.50
N SER A 98 6.39 4.36 -5.81
CA SER A 98 5.19 4.23 -6.67
C SER A 98 4.01 5.11 -6.24
N MET A 99 4.29 6.38 -5.94
CA MET A 99 3.25 7.36 -5.60
C MET A 99 2.28 7.57 -6.77
N PRO A 100 0.98 7.74 -6.51
CA PRO A 100 0.02 8.15 -7.54
C PRO A 100 0.49 9.45 -8.23
N GLY A 101 0.35 9.49 -9.56
CA GLY A 101 0.84 10.57 -10.40
C GLY A 101 2.31 10.41 -10.86
N SER A 102 3.10 9.53 -10.24
CA SER A 102 4.44 9.21 -10.73
C SER A 102 4.40 8.22 -11.90
N HIS A 103 5.46 8.16 -12.69
CA HIS A 103 5.62 7.06 -13.63
C HIS A 103 6.03 5.77 -12.91
N VAL A 104 5.45 4.65 -13.34
CA VAL A 104 5.85 3.34 -12.84
C VAL A 104 7.34 3.09 -13.15
N PRO A 105 8.12 2.52 -12.23
CA PRO A 105 9.53 2.24 -12.45
C PRO A 105 9.77 1.42 -13.72
N ASN A 106 10.88 1.72 -14.41
CA ASN A 106 11.37 0.95 -15.53
C ASN A 106 11.95 -0.39 -15.07
N VAL A 107 11.09 -1.34 -14.79
CA VAL A 107 11.46 -2.66 -14.29
C VAL A 107 10.72 -3.75 -15.06
N SER A 108 11.38 -4.89 -15.23
CA SER A 108 10.78 -6.09 -15.82
C SER A 108 10.25 -7.00 -14.71
N VAL A 109 9.08 -7.59 -14.96
CA VAL A 109 8.49 -8.62 -14.10
C VAL A 109 8.16 -9.86 -14.90
N ARG A 110 8.23 -11.03 -14.28
CA ARG A 110 7.61 -12.25 -14.80
C ARG A 110 6.22 -12.38 -14.19
N GLY A 111 5.21 -12.47 -15.03
CA GLY A 111 3.84 -12.50 -14.55
C GLY A 111 2.89 -13.17 -15.53
N VAL A 112 1.64 -13.28 -15.12
CA VAL A 112 0.56 -13.90 -15.87
C VAL A 112 -0.63 -12.96 -15.94
N TYR A 113 -1.16 -12.68 -17.10
CA TYR A 113 -2.46 -12.03 -17.22
C TYR A 113 -3.57 -13.01 -16.88
N GLY A 114 -4.42 -12.63 -15.92
CA GLY A 114 -5.62 -13.38 -15.59
C GLY A 114 -6.63 -13.43 -16.75
N ARG A 115 -7.38 -14.53 -16.85
CA ARG A 115 -8.43 -14.75 -17.85
C ARG A 115 -9.63 -15.38 -17.17
N GLY A 116 -10.69 -14.59 -16.94
CA GLY A 116 -11.90 -15.03 -16.25
C GLY A 116 -11.69 -15.31 -14.76
N SER A 117 -10.74 -16.15 -14.42
CA SER A 117 -10.28 -16.43 -13.05
C SER A 117 -8.78 -16.62 -13.02
N PHE A 118 -8.19 -16.48 -11.84
CA PHE A 118 -6.78 -16.76 -11.58
C PHE A 118 -6.63 -17.38 -10.21
N SER A 119 -5.76 -18.39 -10.10
CA SER A 119 -5.30 -18.92 -8.82
C SER A 119 -3.80 -19.17 -8.89
N GLU A 120 -3.14 -19.27 -7.74
CA GLU A 120 -1.69 -19.53 -7.65
C GLU A 120 -1.28 -20.89 -8.26
N ASP A 121 -2.23 -21.83 -8.35
CA ASP A 121 -2.03 -23.17 -8.95
C ASP A 121 -2.31 -23.18 -10.45
N SER A 122 -2.69 -22.06 -11.03
CA SER A 122 -2.97 -21.97 -12.45
C SER A 122 -1.71 -22.26 -13.27
N LYS A 123 -1.82 -23.24 -14.18
CA LYS A 123 -0.72 -23.71 -15.08
C LYS A 123 -0.43 -22.72 -16.22
N PHE A 124 -0.56 -21.42 -15.98
CA PHE A 124 -0.21 -20.43 -17.00
C PHE A 124 1.29 -20.17 -17.00
N SER A 125 1.87 -20.17 -18.19
CA SER A 125 3.28 -19.81 -18.35
C SER A 125 3.49 -18.32 -18.09
N ALA A 126 4.26 -17.97 -17.06
CA ALA A 126 4.64 -16.60 -16.79
C ALA A 126 5.51 -16.06 -17.94
N LYS A 127 5.16 -14.86 -18.42
CA LYS A 127 5.92 -14.13 -19.44
C LYS A 127 6.60 -12.91 -18.83
N ARG A 128 7.61 -12.41 -19.50
CA ARG A 128 8.31 -11.19 -19.10
C ARG A 128 7.58 -9.96 -19.62
N TYR A 129 7.32 -9.01 -18.75
CA TYR A 129 6.69 -7.72 -19.05
C TYR A 129 7.53 -6.59 -18.47
N ARG A 130 7.64 -5.50 -19.20
CA ARG A 130 8.16 -4.24 -18.68
C ARG A 130 7.00 -3.39 -18.21
N LEU A 131 7.00 -3.01 -16.92
CA LEU A 131 5.88 -2.28 -16.33
C LEU A 131 5.72 -0.89 -16.93
N ASP A 132 6.81 -0.19 -17.25
CA ASP A 132 6.82 1.11 -17.92
C ASP A 132 6.35 1.06 -19.39
N LYS A 133 6.17 -0.13 -19.94
CA LYS A 133 5.72 -0.37 -21.33
C LYS A 133 4.33 -0.98 -21.44
N LEU A 134 3.61 -1.12 -20.34
CA LEU A 134 2.20 -1.53 -20.37
C LEU A 134 1.39 -0.42 -21.06
N ARG A 135 0.63 -0.77 -22.11
CA ARG A 135 -0.07 0.19 -22.98
C ARG A 135 -1.49 -0.27 -23.28
N GLY A 136 -2.29 0.68 -23.75
CA GLY A 136 -3.60 0.42 -24.37
C GLY A 136 -4.79 0.59 -23.41
N SER A 137 -4.70 0.15 -22.19
CA SER A 137 -5.74 0.33 -21.16
C SER A 137 -5.13 0.23 -19.79
N ASP A 138 -5.82 0.75 -18.79
CA ASP A 138 -5.43 0.62 -17.40
C ASP A 138 -5.23 -0.85 -17.05
N THR A 139 -4.12 -1.13 -16.35
CA THR A 139 -3.74 -2.47 -15.94
C THR A 139 -3.51 -2.49 -14.44
N TYR A 140 -4.17 -3.40 -13.75
CA TYR A 140 -3.82 -3.71 -12.37
C TYR A 140 -2.62 -4.64 -12.36
N VAL A 141 -1.64 -4.38 -11.52
CA VAL A 141 -0.50 -5.26 -11.25
C VAL A 141 -0.59 -5.70 -9.81
N MET A 142 -0.81 -6.98 -9.58
CA MET A 142 -0.92 -7.57 -8.26
C MET A 142 0.35 -8.37 -7.95
N PHE A 143 1.13 -7.87 -7.02
CA PHE A 143 2.24 -8.62 -6.43
C PHE A 143 1.71 -9.51 -5.30
N TYR A 144 2.07 -10.78 -5.34
CA TYR A 144 1.59 -11.77 -4.37
C TYR A 144 2.68 -12.78 -4.02
N TYR A 145 2.49 -13.47 -2.91
CA TYR A 145 3.31 -14.61 -2.51
C TYR A 145 2.46 -15.88 -2.43
N ARG A 146 2.99 -17.01 -2.89
CA ARG A 146 2.29 -18.31 -2.83
C ARG A 146 2.03 -18.72 -1.39
N GLY A 147 0.83 -19.21 -1.11
CA GLY A 147 0.41 -19.61 0.24
C GLY A 147 -0.08 -18.46 1.12
N CYS A 148 -0.09 -17.22 0.64
CA CYS A 148 -0.65 -16.07 1.35
C CYS A 148 -2.19 -16.12 1.30
N SER A 149 -2.85 -16.27 2.44
CA SER A 149 -4.32 -16.37 2.53
C SER A 149 -5.02 -15.11 2.01
N LEU A 150 -4.51 -13.92 2.38
CA LEU A 150 -5.05 -12.65 1.90
C LEU A 150 -4.88 -12.49 0.38
N CYS A 151 -3.77 -12.99 -0.18
CA CYS A 151 -3.57 -12.97 -1.63
C CYS A 151 -4.60 -13.84 -2.36
N LYS A 152 -5.00 -14.97 -1.77
CA LYS A 152 -6.07 -15.82 -2.32
C LYS A 152 -7.42 -15.10 -2.35
N GLU A 153 -7.79 -14.41 -1.28
CA GLU A 153 -9.01 -13.60 -1.23
C GLU A 153 -9.03 -12.53 -2.33
N TYR A 154 -7.88 -11.88 -2.58
CA TYR A 154 -7.75 -10.90 -3.66
C TYR A 154 -7.85 -11.55 -5.06
N MET A 155 -7.29 -12.74 -5.25
CA MET A 155 -7.42 -13.50 -6.50
C MET A 155 -8.88 -13.90 -6.77
N GLU A 156 -9.60 -14.32 -5.74
CA GLU A 156 -11.04 -14.61 -5.84
C GLU A 156 -11.84 -13.37 -6.21
N ALA A 157 -11.61 -12.25 -5.52
CA ALA A 157 -12.25 -10.97 -5.83
C ALA A 157 -11.90 -10.45 -7.24
N ALA A 158 -10.69 -10.75 -7.75
CA ALA A 158 -10.25 -10.40 -9.08
C ALA A 158 -11.08 -11.08 -10.20
N GLY A 159 -11.72 -12.22 -9.92
CA GLY A 159 -12.54 -12.95 -10.90
C GLY A 159 -13.63 -12.09 -11.53
N ASP A 160 -14.35 -11.32 -10.75
CA ASP A 160 -15.41 -10.42 -11.25
C ASP A 160 -14.83 -9.26 -12.09
N LEU A 161 -13.68 -8.74 -11.68
CA LEU A 161 -12.97 -7.69 -12.43
C LEU A 161 -12.48 -8.21 -13.79
N LEU A 162 -11.93 -9.43 -13.82
CA LEU A 162 -11.50 -10.11 -15.05
C LEU A 162 -12.69 -10.37 -15.98
N SER A 163 -13.81 -10.81 -15.42
CA SER A 163 -15.06 -11.07 -16.16
C SER A 163 -15.67 -9.78 -16.74
N SER A 164 -15.45 -8.64 -16.09
CA SER A 164 -15.83 -7.31 -16.61
C SER A 164 -14.83 -6.73 -17.62
N GLY A 165 -13.82 -7.49 -18.04
CA GLY A 165 -12.82 -7.08 -19.02
C GLY A 165 -11.65 -6.26 -18.47
N ARG A 166 -11.51 -6.15 -17.16
CA ARG A 166 -10.35 -5.49 -16.55
C ARG A 166 -9.07 -6.32 -16.76
N LYS A 167 -7.97 -5.64 -17.00
CA LYS A 167 -6.65 -6.29 -17.17
C LYS A 167 -5.96 -6.38 -15.82
N ILE A 168 -5.59 -7.58 -15.42
CA ILE A 168 -4.85 -7.83 -14.18
C ILE A 168 -3.64 -8.69 -14.50
N LEU A 169 -2.44 -8.18 -14.21
CA LEU A 169 -1.17 -8.88 -14.27
C LEU A 169 -0.82 -9.39 -12.88
N PHE A 170 -0.76 -10.69 -12.70
CA PHE A 170 -0.36 -11.35 -11.46
C PHE A 170 1.14 -11.61 -11.48
N VAL A 171 1.85 -11.15 -10.45
CA VAL A 171 3.31 -11.21 -10.31
C VAL A 171 3.65 -11.89 -8.98
N SER A 172 4.16 -13.09 -9.03
CA SER A 172 4.65 -13.76 -7.82
C SER A 172 5.98 -13.16 -7.37
N VAL A 173 6.10 -12.83 -6.08
CA VAL A 173 7.32 -12.29 -5.49
C VAL A 173 8.14 -13.39 -4.81
N SER A 174 8.62 -14.34 -5.59
CA SER A 174 9.54 -15.37 -5.13
C SER A 174 10.84 -15.33 -5.94
N ALA A 175 11.97 -15.66 -5.30
CA ALA A 175 13.28 -15.64 -5.96
C ALA A 175 13.35 -16.61 -7.16
N ASP A 176 12.63 -17.73 -7.08
CA ASP A 176 12.59 -18.73 -8.17
C ASP A 176 11.84 -18.22 -9.41
N GLU A 177 10.90 -17.29 -9.21
CA GLU A 177 10.06 -16.78 -10.29
C GLU A 177 10.50 -15.39 -10.77
N GLN A 178 11.18 -14.61 -9.92
CA GLN A 178 11.67 -13.26 -10.23
C GLN A 178 13.20 -13.19 -10.10
N PRO A 179 13.94 -13.32 -11.20
CA PRO A 179 15.42 -13.23 -11.16
C PRO A 179 15.95 -11.89 -10.64
N ASN A 180 15.13 -10.83 -10.72
CA ASN A 180 15.45 -9.49 -10.28
C ASN A 180 14.64 -9.06 -9.05
N LEU A 181 14.37 -9.99 -8.13
CA LEU A 181 13.54 -9.72 -6.94
C LEU A 181 14.08 -8.55 -6.10
N GLU A 182 15.39 -8.42 -5.93
CA GLU A 182 16.02 -7.31 -5.21
C GLU A 182 15.66 -5.95 -5.83
N GLU A 183 15.69 -5.85 -7.17
CA GLU A 183 15.27 -4.64 -7.87
C GLU A 183 13.80 -4.32 -7.62
N LEU A 184 12.92 -5.33 -7.58
CA LEU A 184 11.50 -5.13 -7.27
C LEU A 184 11.30 -4.64 -5.83
N LEU A 185 12.01 -5.23 -4.86
CA LEU A 185 12.00 -4.81 -3.45
C LEU A 185 12.50 -3.36 -3.29
N ASP A 186 13.41 -2.91 -4.14
CA ASP A 186 13.91 -1.53 -4.12
C ASP A 186 12.91 -0.53 -4.72
N LYS A 187 12.06 -0.94 -5.65
CA LYS A 187 11.15 -0.06 -6.42
C LYS A 187 9.72 -0.02 -5.88
N PHE A 188 9.29 -1.05 -5.16
CA PHE A 188 7.93 -1.19 -4.66
C PHE A 188 7.90 -1.46 -3.16
N ASP A 189 6.80 -1.07 -2.50
CA ASP A 189 6.53 -1.52 -1.13
C ASP A 189 5.96 -2.94 -1.16
N LEU A 190 6.84 -3.92 -1.08
CA LEU A 190 6.46 -5.34 -1.03
C LEU A 190 6.55 -5.92 0.40
N THR A 191 6.56 -5.07 1.42
CA THR A 191 6.59 -5.48 2.84
C THR A 191 5.26 -6.08 3.30
N SER A 192 4.17 -5.70 2.63
CA SER A 192 2.83 -6.24 2.87
C SER A 192 2.22 -6.72 1.56
N LEU A 193 1.87 -7.99 1.49
CA LEU A 193 1.25 -8.60 0.30
C LEU A 193 -0.21 -9.00 0.59
N PRO A 194 -1.09 -8.91 -0.39
CA PRO A 194 -0.84 -8.47 -1.75
C PRO A 194 -0.60 -6.95 -1.86
N PHE A 195 0.30 -6.54 -2.75
CA PHE A 195 0.46 -5.15 -3.13
C PHE A 195 -0.10 -4.96 -4.54
N VAL A 196 -1.03 -4.04 -4.71
CA VAL A 196 -1.71 -3.84 -5.99
C VAL A 196 -1.57 -2.39 -6.44
N LEU A 197 -1.07 -2.24 -7.67
CA LEU A 197 -1.01 -0.96 -8.40
C LEU A 197 -2.05 -0.95 -9.51
N ARG A 198 -2.63 0.24 -9.80
CA ARG A 198 -3.28 0.51 -11.08
C ARG A 198 -2.39 1.43 -11.91
N ILE A 199 -1.96 0.93 -13.07
CA ILE A 199 -1.10 1.64 -14.02
C ILE A 199 -1.97 2.09 -15.18
N GLY A 200 -1.91 3.36 -15.50
CA GLY A 200 -2.62 3.95 -16.61
C GLY A 200 -1.97 3.64 -17.97
N ARG A 201 -2.69 3.98 -19.03
CA ARG A 201 -2.30 3.70 -20.41
C ARG A 201 -0.97 4.35 -20.86
N HIS A 202 -0.47 5.32 -20.13
CA HIS A 202 0.79 6.01 -20.42
C HIS A 202 1.92 5.61 -19.47
N GLY A 203 1.66 4.66 -18.55
CA GLY A 203 2.63 4.18 -17.57
C GLY A 203 2.68 5.01 -16.28
N GLU A 204 1.68 5.86 -16.06
CA GLU A 204 1.48 6.56 -14.79
C GLU A 204 0.88 5.64 -13.74
N VAL A 205 1.28 5.78 -12.50
CA VAL A 205 0.63 5.14 -11.35
C VAL A 205 -0.66 5.91 -11.06
N LEU A 206 -1.82 5.29 -11.25
CA LEU A 206 -3.11 5.90 -10.97
C LEU A 206 -3.52 5.67 -9.51
N GLU A 207 -3.28 4.47 -9.00
CA GLU A 207 -3.59 4.07 -7.63
C GLU A 207 -2.57 3.04 -7.14
N ARG A 208 -2.38 2.99 -5.82
CA ARG A 208 -1.62 1.94 -5.14
C ARG A 208 -2.39 1.42 -3.93
N TYR A 209 -2.01 0.27 -3.40
CA TYR A 209 -2.71 -0.43 -2.32
C TYR A 209 -4.19 -0.68 -2.65
N VAL A 210 -4.50 -0.96 -3.92
CA VAL A 210 -5.86 -1.20 -4.37
C VAL A 210 -6.40 -2.48 -3.73
N ASP A 211 -7.58 -2.40 -3.12
CA ASP A 211 -8.27 -3.57 -2.55
C ASP A 211 -9.36 -4.06 -3.51
N PHE A 212 -9.11 -5.19 -4.17
CA PHE A 212 -10.06 -5.79 -5.12
C PHE A 212 -11.40 -6.16 -4.49
N ARG A 213 -11.44 -6.49 -3.21
CA ARG A 213 -12.66 -6.84 -2.49
C ARG A 213 -13.62 -5.64 -2.40
N ARG A 214 -13.07 -4.42 -2.29
CA ARG A 214 -13.84 -3.17 -2.27
C ARG A 214 -14.29 -2.73 -3.64
N LEU A 215 -13.49 -2.94 -4.68
CA LEU A 215 -13.88 -2.65 -6.05
C LEU A 215 -15.08 -3.49 -6.48
N LYS A 216 -15.15 -4.73 -6.01
CA LYS A 216 -16.32 -5.60 -6.21
C LYS A 216 -17.60 -5.01 -5.61
N ALA A 217 -17.54 -4.50 -4.37
CA ALA A 217 -18.68 -3.91 -3.68
C ALA A 217 -19.22 -2.65 -4.38
N SER A 218 -18.36 -1.89 -5.07
CA SER A 218 -18.74 -0.68 -5.80
C SER A 218 -19.40 -0.94 -7.16
N ALA A 219 -19.10 -2.07 -7.79
CA ALA A 219 -19.65 -2.45 -9.10
C ALA A 219 -21.09 -3.01 -9.03
N GLY A 220 -21.57 -3.30 -7.83
CA GLY A 220 -22.92 -3.85 -7.56
C GLY A 220 -23.95 -2.82 -7.11
N LYS A 221 -23.66 -1.53 -7.20
CA LYS A 221 -24.58 -0.41 -7.02
C LYS A 221 -24.67 0.33 -8.34
#